data_5e86dad5db86ce640e7a92aea472bd32
#
_entry.id   5e86dad5db86ce640e7a92aea472bd32
#
_cell.length_a   1.000
_cell.length_b   1.000
_cell.length_c   1.000
_cell.angle_alpha   90.00
_cell.angle_beta   90.00
_cell.angle_gamma   90.00
#
_symmetry.space_group_name_H-M   'P 1'
#
loop_
_entity.id
_entity.type
_entity.pdbx_description
1 polymer ?
#
loop_
_entity_poly.entity_id
_entity_poly.type
_entity_poly.pdbx_seq_one_letter_code
_entity_poly.pdbx_strand_id
1 'polypeptide(L)'
;MDTQTPTYSDDELTAALAEHLASLDRDDSYRVERILKRSSVETTELVYFEGTGGGSLGPFVRKRIDASAQIGGAYERLFAAQRAGRRFEHLPRIVDCRRVGDELNVVMEYIEGETLGALVDRLGATPDYARELHPALCDAVGELHAGFAMAGETSAPVIHRDLKPSNIIVTGANYTPDDGLTFSSLVIIDLGIARVWRDGADADTVKFGTRPYAPPEQYGFGQTSVR
;
A
#
# COMPACT_ATOMS: atom_id res chain seq x y z
N MET A 1 -16.38 14.60 20.93
CA MET A 1 -17.20 14.26 19.77
C MET A 1 -16.57 13.03 19.18
N ASP A 2 -17.13 11.86 19.49
CA ASP A 2 -16.65 10.58 18.97
C ASP A 2 -16.96 10.51 17.48
N THR A 3 -15.96 10.69 16.66
CA THR A 3 -16.01 10.34 15.23
C THR A 3 -15.78 8.84 15.11
N GLN A 4 -16.83 8.04 15.24
CA GLN A 4 -16.81 6.64 14.84
C GLN A 4 -16.56 6.61 13.33
N THR A 5 -15.43 6.01 12.92
CA THR A 5 -15.17 5.67 11.51
C THR A 5 -16.24 4.66 11.08
N PRO A 6 -17.03 4.92 10.03
CA PRO A 6 -18.09 4.01 9.62
C PRO A 6 -17.47 2.69 9.13
N THR A 7 -17.84 1.59 9.76
CA THR A 7 -17.51 0.24 9.30
C THR A 7 -18.55 -0.17 8.26
N TYR A 8 -18.18 -0.26 7.01
CA TYR A 8 -19.06 -0.68 5.92
C TYR A 8 -19.09 -2.21 5.81
N SER A 9 -20.28 -2.77 5.57
CA SER A 9 -20.40 -4.18 5.21
C SER A 9 -19.85 -4.44 3.81
N ASP A 10 -19.47 -5.68 3.51
CA ASP A 10 -18.98 -6.07 2.17
C ASP A 10 -20.01 -5.78 1.06
N ASP A 11 -21.31 -5.85 1.37
CA ASP A 11 -22.39 -5.54 0.44
C ASP A 11 -22.51 -4.04 0.17
N GLU A 12 -22.37 -3.19 1.17
CA GLU A 12 -22.38 -1.72 1.02
C GLU A 12 -21.15 -1.25 0.23
N LEU A 13 -19.98 -1.83 0.50
CA LEU A 13 -18.78 -1.58 -0.28
C LEU A 13 -18.92 -2.03 -1.74
N THR A 14 -19.55 -3.17 -1.97
CA THR A 14 -19.79 -3.70 -3.33
C THR A 14 -20.79 -2.85 -4.10
N ALA A 15 -21.86 -2.38 -3.44
CA ALA A 15 -22.87 -1.50 -4.06
C ALA A 15 -22.26 -0.12 -4.38
N ALA A 16 -21.50 0.46 -3.45
CA ALA A 16 -20.82 1.73 -3.66
C ALA A 16 -19.72 1.62 -4.75
N LEU A 17 -19.05 0.47 -4.84
CA LEU A 17 -18.09 0.18 -5.90
C LEU A 17 -18.77 0.06 -7.26
N ALA A 18 -19.95 -0.57 -7.34
CA ALA A 18 -20.73 -0.68 -8.58
C ALA A 18 -21.22 0.70 -9.03
N GLU A 19 -21.69 1.56 -8.12
CA GLU A 19 -22.06 2.95 -8.41
C GLU A 19 -20.84 3.77 -8.86
N HIS A 20 -19.70 3.58 -8.20
CA HIS A 20 -18.43 4.17 -8.60
C HIS A 20 -17.99 3.73 -10.00
N LEU A 21 -18.06 2.43 -10.31
CA LEU A 21 -17.76 1.91 -11.64
C LEU A 21 -18.69 2.49 -12.71
N ALA A 22 -19.94 2.75 -12.39
CA ALA A 22 -20.88 3.42 -13.30
C ALA A 22 -20.61 4.94 -13.46
N SER A 23 -19.88 5.55 -12.54
CA SER A 23 -19.50 6.97 -12.56
C SER A 23 -18.09 7.25 -13.10
N LEU A 24 -17.37 6.23 -13.57
CA LEU A 24 -15.94 6.27 -13.92
C LEU A 24 -15.55 7.22 -15.07
N ASP A 25 -16.50 7.85 -15.75
CA ASP A 25 -16.21 8.88 -16.75
C ASP A 25 -15.91 10.28 -16.15
N ARG A 26 -15.92 10.42 -14.82
CA ARG A 26 -15.70 11.72 -14.15
C ARG A 26 -14.63 11.60 -13.05
N ASP A 27 -13.50 12.24 -13.27
CA ASP A 27 -12.43 12.43 -12.28
C ASP A 27 -12.90 13.34 -11.10
N ASP A 28 -14.03 14.01 -11.26
CA ASP A 28 -14.64 14.96 -10.31
C ASP A 28 -15.34 14.27 -9.11
N SER A 29 -15.36 12.94 -9.05
CA SER A 29 -16.09 12.20 -8.02
C SER A 29 -15.36 12.09 -6.68
N TYR A 30 -14.11 12.53 -6.58
CA TYR A 30 -13.33 12.47 -5.35
C TYR A 30 -13.07 13.85 -4.75
N ARG A 31 -13.59 14.07 -3.55
CA ARG A 31 -13.24 15.24 -2.74
C ARG A 31 -11.91 14.95 -2.01
N VAL A 32 -10.91 15.79 -2.24
CA VAL A 32 -9.63 15.72 -1.53
C VAL A 32 -9.80 16.34 -0.14
N GLU A 33 -9.58 15.54 0.89
CA GLU A 33 -9.57 15.98 2.28
C GLU A 33 -8.22 16.64 2.62
N ARG A 34 -7.13 15.93 2.30
CA ARG A 34 -5.77 16.45 2.50
C ARG A 34 -4.75 15.71 1.64
N ILE A 35 -3.64 16.39 1.39
CA ILE A 35 -2.47 15.78 0.76
C ILE A 35 -1.63 15.13 1.85
N LEU A 36 -1.36 13.81 1.70
CA LEU A 36 -0.53 13.03 2.63
C LEU A 36 0.95 13.12 2.26
N LYS A 37 1.26 13.10 0.94
CA LYS A 37 2.61 13.16 0.41
C LYS A 37 2.60 13.80 -0.98
N ARG A 38 3.65 14.55 -1.30
CA ARG A 38 3.87 15.08 -2.65
C ARG A 38 5.36 14.99 -3.01
N SER A 39 5.63 14.50 -4.21
CA SER A 39 6.96 14.50 -4.84
C SER A 39 6.86 15.00 -6.27
N SER A 40 7.96 14.98 -7.01
CA SER A 40 7.97 15.36 -8.44
C SER A 40 7.25 14.36 -9.34
N VAL A 41 7.08 13.11 -8.90
CA VAL A 41 6.51 12.00 -9.69
C VAL A 41 5.27 11.38 -9.08
N GLU A 42 4.91 11.74 -7.85
CA GLU A 42 3.77 11.14 -7.13
C GLU A 42 3.10 12.14 -6.21
N THR A 43 1.77 12.13 -6.17
CA THR A 43 0.96 12.77 -5.12
C THR A 43 0.10 11.70 -4.45
N THR A 44 0.11 11.67 -3.12
CA THR A 44 -0.74 10.79 -2.30
C THR A 44 -1.72 11.64 -1.51
N GLU A 45 -3.00 11.35 -1.60
CA GLU A 45 -4.11 12.14 -1.06
C GLU A 45 -5.03 11.26 -0.23
N LEU A 46 -5.59 11.84 0.84
CA LEU A 46 -6.76 11.29 1.53
C LEU A 46 -7.99 11.84 0.84
N VAL A 47 -8.86 10.96 0.37
CA VAL A 47 -10.02 11.34 -0.44
C VAL A 47 -11.29 10.67 0.05
N TYR A 48 -12.42 11.31 -0.27
CA TYR A 48 -13.76 10.75 -0.14
C TYR A 48 -14.43 10.72 -1.50
N PHE A 49 -15.11 9.63 -1.80
CA PHE A 49 -15.97 9.55 -2.97
C PHE A 49 -17.30 10.26 -2.69
N GLU A 50 -17.67 11.18 -3.58
CA GLU A 50 -18.93 11.91 -3.49
C GLU A 50 -19.94 11.31 -4.49
N GLY A 51 -20.95 10.62 -3.97
CA GLY A 51 -22.01 10.03 -4.78
C GLY A 51 -22.99 11.09 -5.32
N THR A 52 -23.61 10.79 -6.46
CA THR A 52 -24.61 11.69 -7.11
C THR A 52 -25.82 11.98 -6.24
N GLY A 53 -26.10 11.16 -5.22
CA GLY A 53 -27.15 11.35 -4.22
C GLY A 53 -26.76 12.17 -3.00
N GLY A 54 -25.57 12.80 -2.98
CA GLY A 54 -25.05 13.57 -1.84
C GLY A 54 -24.48 12.73 -0.70
N GLY A 55 -24.33 11.41 -0.89
CA GLY A 55 -23.64 10.53 0.04
C GLY A 55 -22.13 10.61 -0.16
N SER A 56 -21.36 10.51 0.93
CA SER A 56 -19.89 10.47 0.91
C SER A 56 -19.41 9.12 1.44
N LEU A 57 -18.50 8.45 0.70
CA LEU A 57 -17.91 7.18 1.06
C LEU A 57 -16.38 7.34 1.23
N GLY A 58 -15.82 6.75 2.25
CA GLY A 58 -14.38 6.81 2.54
C GLY A 58 -14.10 6.81 4.04
N PRO A 59 -12.88 7.12 4.45
CA PRO A 59 -11.79 7.65 3.61
C PRO A 59 -11.14 6.60 2.71
N PHE A 60 -10.54 7.05 1.61
CA PHE A 60 -9.64 6.28 0.74
C PHE A 60 -8.31 7.01 0.60
N VAL A 61 -7.28 6.26 0.19
CA VAL A 61 -6.00 6.81 -0.25
C VAL A 61 -5.98 6.80 -1.77
N ARG A 62 -5.80 7.98 -2.38
CA ARG A 62 -5.56 8.11 -3.82
C ARG A 62 -4.10 8.45 -4.06
N LYS A 63 -3.45 7.67 -4.95
CA LYS A 63 -2.13 7.98 -5.48
C LYS A 63 -2.26 8.36 -6.95
N ARG A 64 -1.63 9.46 -7.30
CA ARG A 64 -1.48 9.94 -8.67
C ARG A 64 -0.01 9.88 -9.02
N ILE A 65 0.35 9.04 -9.97
CA ILE A 65 1.73 8.68 -10.30
C ILE A 65 1.98 9.04 -11.76
N ASP A 66 3.05 9.80 -12.04
CA ASP A 66 3.49 10.09 -13.40
C ASP A 66 3.91 8.79 -14.11
N ALA A 67 3.17 8.42 -15.15
CA ALA A 67 3.40 7.19 -15.90
C ALA A 67 4.76 7.17 -16.62
N SER A 68 5.34 8.33 -16.95
CA SER A 68 6.67 8.46 -17.56
C SER A 68 7.80 8.02 -16.62
N ALA A 69 7.56 8.04 -15.30
CA ALA A 69 8.52 7.63 -14.29
C ALA A 69 8.79 6.11 -14.23
N GLN A 70 8.04 5.30 -15.00
CA GLN A 70 8.12 3.83 -15.04
C GLN A 70 7.98 3.17 -13.67
N ILE A 71 7.20 3.77 -12.79
CA ILE A 71 6.84 3.29 -11.46
C ILE A 71 5.35 2.95 -11.37
N GLY A 72 4.92 2.33 -10.26
CA GLY A 72 3.51 2.01 -10.03
C GLY A 72 3.01 0.69 -10.63
N GLY A 73 3.81 -0.02 -11.45
CA GLY A 73 3.39 -1.27 -12.09
C GLY A 73 3.02 -2.39 -11.12
N ALA A 74 3.49 -2.35 -9.87
CA ALA A 74 3.09 -3.28 -8.83
C ALA A 74 1.63 -3.10 -8.41
N TYR A 75 1.10 -1.87 -8.42
CA TYR A 75 -0.31 -1.61 -8.14
C TYR A 75 -1.23 -2.21 -9.20
N GLU A 76 -0.87 -2.08 -10.48
CA GLU A 76 -1.66 -2.66 -11.58
C GLU A 76 -1.76 -4.18 -11.44
N ARG A 77 -0.66 -4.85 -11.06
CA ARG A 77 -0.63 -6.30 -10.83
C ARG A 77 -1.38 -6.72 -9.59
N LEU A 78 -1.23 -6.00 -8.48
CA LEU A 78 -1.97 -6.27 -7.25
C LEU A 78 -3.47 -6.12 -7.50
N PHE A 79 -3.90 -5.06 -8.18
CA PHE A 79 -5.30 -4.84 -8.56
C PHE A 79 -5.85 -5.96 -9.42
N ALA A 80 -5.10 -6.39 -10.45
CA ALA A 80 -5.51 -7.51 -11.30
C ALA A 80 -5.67 -8.81 -10.51
N ALA A 81 -4.73 -9.11 -9.59
CA ALA A 81 -4.80 -10.28 -8.73
C ALA A 81 -6.00 -10.23 -7.77
N GLN A 82 -6.28 -9.08 -7.17
CA GLN A 82 -7.44 -8.88 -6.29
C GLN A 82 -8.76 -9.02 -7.07
N ARG A 83 -8.85 -8.47 -8.28
CA ARG A 83 -10.00 -8.67 -9.16
C ARG A 83 -10.19 -10.13 -9.60
N ALA A 84 -9.12 -10.91 -9.67
CA ALA A 84 -9.18 -12.35 -9.91
C ALA A 84 -9.54 -13.17 -8.65
N GLY A 85 -9.90 -12.50 -7.55
CA GLY A 85 -10.37 -13.13 -6.31
C GLY A 85 -9.27 -13.45 -5.31
N ARG A 86 -8.00 -13.07 -5.56
CA ARG A 86 -6.95 -13.23 -4.55
C ARG A 86 -7.14 -12.23 -3.41
N ARG A 87 -6.95 -12.70 -2.18
CA ARG A 87 -6.94 -11.87 -0.99
C ARG A 87 -5.51 -11.76 -0.47
N PHE A 88 -5.20 -10.60 0.08
CA PHE A 88 -3.90 -10.27 0.67
C PHE A 88 -4.17 -9.71 2.07
N GLU A 89 -3.50 -10.27 3.07
CA GLU A 89 -3.70 -9.87 4.46
C GLU A 89 -2.84 -8.66 4.83
N HIS A 90 -1.69 -8.55 4.19
CA HIS A 90 -0.66 -7.56 4.54
C HIS A 90 -0.51 -6.45 3.49
N LEU A 91 -1.42 -6.37 2.53
CA LEU A 91 -1.42 -5.36 1.47
C LEU A 91 -2.78 -4.66 1.39
N PRO A 92 -2.82 -3.36 1.07
CA PRO A 92 -4.07 -2.63 0.96
C PRO A 92 -4.93 -3.18 -0.18
N ARG A 93 -6.24 -3.17 0.01
CA ARG A 93 -7.18 -3.45 -1.06
C ARG A 93 -7.24 -2.27 -2.01
N ILE A 94 -6.99 -2.52 -3.30
CA ILE A 94 -7.11 -1.51 -4.35
C ILE A 94 -8.57 -1.50 -4.83
N VAL A 95 -9.19 -0.34 -4.78
CA VAL A 95 -10.57 -0.09 -5.21
C VAL A 95 -10.61 0.22 -6.70
N ASP A 96 -9.65 1.04 -7.17
CA ASP A 96 -9.51 1.41 -8.57
C ASP A 96 -8.03 1.58 -8.93
N CYS A 97 -7.66 1.18 -10.15
CA CYS A 97 -6.32 1.36 -10.69
C CYS A 97 -6.41 1.56 -12.21
N ARG A 98 -6.17 2.78 -12.68
CA ARG A 98 -6.34 3.12 -14.10
C ARG A 98 -5.35 4.18 -14.56
N ARG A 99 -5.02 4.14 -15.85
CA ARG A 99 -4.25 5.18 -16.52
C ARG A 99 -5.19 6.22 -17.12
N VAL A 100 -4.92 7.48 -16.85
CA VAL A 100 -5.63 8.63 -17.42
C VAL A 100 -4.56 9.56 -18.01
N GLY A 101 -4.45 9.58 -19.33
CA GLY A 101 -3.35 10.28 -20.00
C GLY A 101 -1.98 9.73 -19.55
N ASP A 102 -1.13 10.63 -19.11
CA ASP A 102 0.22 10.31 -18.62
C ASP A 102 0.27 10.05 -17.10
N GLU A 103 -0.87 9.77 -16.47
CA GLU A 103 -0.97 9.55 -15.03
C GLU A 103 -1.58 8.18 -14.72
N LEU A 104 -0.98 7.46 -13.77
CA LEU A 104 -1.56 6.28 -13.15
C LEU A 104 -2.28 6.71 -11.87
N ASN A 105 -3.59 6.56 -11.85
CA ASN A 105 -4.44 6.79 -10.69
C ASN A 105 -4.71 5.47 -9.97
N VAL A 106 -4.39 5.42 -8.67
CA VAL A 106 -4.62 4.26 -7.80
C VAL A 106 -5.42 4.71 -6.61
N VAL A 107 -6.60 4.13 -6.42
CA VAL A 107 -7.43 4.36 -5.23
C VAL A 107 -7.45 3.08 -4.40
N MET A 108 -7.13 3.19 -3.13
CA MET A 108 -7.06 2.06 -2.22
C MET A 108 -7.74 2.39 -0.88
N GLU A 109 -8.07 1.35 -0.13
CA GLU A 109 -8.59 1.52 1.22
C GLU A 109 -7.63 2.34 2.09
N TYR A 110 -8.21 3.11 3.00
CA TYR A 110 -7.46 3.74 4.07
C TYR A 110 -7.27 2.72 5.21
N ILE A 111 -6.02 2.44 5.54
CA ILE A 111 -5.69 1.54 6.65
C ILE A 111 -5.67 2.35 7.95
N GLU A 112 -6.60 2.04 8.85
CA GLU A 112 -6.62 2.65 10.18
C GLU A 112 -5.52 2.06 11.06
N GLY A 113 -4.67 2.93 11.60
CA GLY A 113 -3.53 2.53 12.41
C GLY A 113 -2.45 3.61 12.44
N GLU A 114 -1.33 3.28 13.04
CA GLU A 114 -0.15 4.15 13.05
C GLU A 114 0.99 3.51 12.27
N THR A 115 1.87 4.32 11.70
CA THR A 115 3.08 3.78 11.07
C THR A 115 3.98 3.14 12.14
N LEU A 116 4.70 2.10 11.75
CA LEU A 116 5.70 1.47 12.62
C LEU A 116 6.71 2.51 13.15
N GLY A 117 7.03 3.52 12.33
CA GLY A 117 7.87 4.64 12.77
C GLY A 117 7.24 5.44 13.90
N ALA A 118 5.98 5.85 13.74
CA ALA A 118 5.26 6.58 14.79
C ALA A 118 5.07 5.75 16.07
N LEU A 119 4.80 4.44 15.92
CA LEU A 119 4.72 3.51 17.06
C LEU A 119 6.04 3.47 17.84
N VAL A 120 7.17 3.32 17.14
CA VAL A 120 8.51 3.30 17.74
C VAL A 120 8.85 4.65 18.38
N ASP A 121 8.51 5.77 17.76
CA ASP A 121 8.73 7.10 18.32
C ASP A 121 7.91 7.31 19.59
N ARG A 122 6.70 6.77 19.66
CA ARG A 122 5.80 6.88 20.82
C ARG A 122 6.20 5.97 21.98
N LEU A 123 6.59 4.74 21.70
CA LEU A 123 6.88 3.73 22.73
C LEU A 123 8.38 3.63 23.08
N GLY A 124 9.27 4.13 22.20
CA GLY A 124 10.70 3.85 22.22
C GLY A 124 11.00 2.51 21.51
N ALA A 125 12.23 2.40 21.02
CA ALA A 125 12.70 1.16 20.41
C ALA A 125 13.24 0.21 21.51
N THR A 126 12.60 -0.94 21.69
CA THR A 126 13.10 -1.99 22.58
C THR A 126 13.27 -3.31 21.85
N PRO A 127 14.20 -4.18 22.29
CA PRO A 127 14.35 -5.52 21.70
C PRO A 127 13.06 -6.37 21.77
N ASP A 128 12.22 -6.13 22.77
CA ASP A 128 10.98 -6.87 22.96
C ASP A 128 9.95 -6.54 21.89
N TYR A 129 9.78 -5.26 21.54
CA TYR A 129 8.91 -4.87 20.43
C TYR A 129 9.39 -5.45 19.08
N ALA A 130 10.70 -5.46 18.84
CA ALA A 130 11.26 -6.07 17.65
C ALA A 130 10.95 -7.57 17.58
N ARG A 131 11.00 -8.29 18.72
CA ARG A 131 10.68 -9.71 18.80
C ARG A 131 9.20 -9.98 18.49
N GLU A 132 8.30 -9.14 18.96
CA GLU A 132 6.85 -9.28 18.75
C GLU A 132 6.44 -8.95 17.32
N LEU A 133 7.01 -7.89 16.74
CA LEU A 133 6.68 -7.43 15.39
C LEU A 133 7.35 -8.25 14.28
N HIS A 134 8.52 -8.86 14.54
CA HIS A 134 9.32 -9.52 13.53
C HIS A 134 8.60 -10.67 12.80
N PRO A 135 7.88 -11.60 13.46
CA PRO A 135 7.14 -12.65 12.75
C PRO A 135 6.13 -12.09 11.77
N ALA A 136 5.28 -11.14 12.21
CA ALA A 136 4.27 -10.52 11.35
C ALA A 136 4.90 -9.73 10.18
N LEU A 137 6.07 -9.11 10.40
CA LEU A 137 6.81 -8.45 9.33
C LEU A 137 7.35 -9.47 8.30
N CYS A 138 7.84 -10.62 8.76
CA CYS A 138 8.25 -11.71 7.87
C CYS A 138 7.08 -12.25 7.04
N ASP A 139 5.91 -12.41 7.64
CA ASP A 139 4.70 -12.86 6.94
C ASP A 139 4.27 -11.82 5.88
N ALA A 140 4.26 -10.55 6.23
CA ALA A 140 3.93 -9.44 5.32
C ALA A 140 4.90 -9.36 4.13
N VAL A 141 6.20 -9.52 4.35
CA VAL A 141 7.20 -9.57 3.28
C VAL A 141 7.08 -10.86 2.48
N GLY A 142 6.79 -11.98 3.15
CA GLY A 142 6.53 -13.28 2.51
C GLY A 142 5.37 -13.22 1.52
N GLU A 143 4.31 -12.47 1.84
CA GLU A 143 3.16 -12.26 0.93
C GLU A 143 3.59 -11.51 -0.35
N LEU A 144 4.43 -10.48 -0.24
CA LEU A 144 5.03 -9.81 -1.41
C LEU A 144 5.90 -10.76 -2.23
N HIS A 145 6.76 -11.53 -1.58
CA HIS A 145 7.65 -12.48 -2.24
C HIS A 145 6.89 -13.67 -2.88
N ALA A 146 5.70 -14.01 -2.40
CA ALA A 146 4.81 -14.95 -3.07
C ALA A 146 4.29 -14.40 -4.41
N GLY A 147 4.36 -13.09 -4.63
CA GLY A 147 3.99 -12.41 -5.87
C GLY A 147 2.50 -12.31 -6.12
N PHE A 148 2.14 -11.68 -7.24
CA PHE A 148 0.76 -11.36 -7.61
C PHE A 148 0.26 -12.16 -8.83
N ALA A 149 0.77 -13.37 -9.07
CA ALA A 149 0.37 -14.18 -10.21
C ALA A 149 -1.13 -14.52 -10.17
N MET A 150 -1.77 -14.51 -11.33
CA MET A 150 -3.12 -15.02 -11.52
C MET A 150 -3.10 -16.55 -11.70
N ALA A 151 -4.29 -17.19 -11.66
CA ALA A 151 -4.41 -18.61 -11.85
C ALA A 151 -3.82 -19.05 -13.21
N GLY A 152 -2.88 -19.99 -13.18
CA GLY A 152 -2.18 -20.49 -14.38
C GLY A 152 -0.91 -19.72 -14.76
N GLU A 153 -0.58 -18.62 -14.07
CA GLU A 153 0.68 -17.92 -14.27
C GLU A 153 1.76 -18.41 -13.28
N THR A 154 3.02 -18.38 -13.73
CA THR A 154 4.14 -18.57 -12.80
C THR A 154 4.27 -17.34 -11.91
N SER A 155 4.21 -17.55 -10.59
CA SER A 155 4.41 -16.47 -9.65
C SER A 155 5.86 -15.99 -9.69
N ALA A 156 6.02 -14.67 -9.71
CA ALA A 156 7.32 -14.05 -9.57
C ALA A 156 7.29 -13.11 -8.36
N PRO A 157 8.32 -13.18 -7.50
CA PRO A 157 8.40 -12.33 -6.32
C PRO A 157 8.26 -10.85 -6.65
N VAL A 158 7.62 -10.10 -5.74
CA VAL A 158 7.59 -8.65 -5.78
C VAL A 158 8.50 -8.10 -4.70
N ILE A 159 9.46 -7.30 -5.08
CA ILE A 159 10.40 -6.65 -4.17
C ILE A 159 9.91 -5.22 -3.94
N HIS A 160 9.73 -4.83 -2.69
CA HIS A 160 9.19 -3.53 -2.32
C HIS A 160 10.15 -2.36 -2.65
N ARG A 161 11.43 -2.54 -2.44
CA ARG A 161 12.55 -1.59 -2.66
C ARG A 161 12.57 -0.33 -1.80
N ASP A 162 11.52 -0.03 -1.04
CA ASP A 162 11.49 1.08 -0.07
C ASP A 162 10.86 0.65 1.25
N LEU A 163 11.19 -0.57 1.71
CA LEU A 163 10.70 -1.06 2.99
C LEU A 163 11.37 -0.29 4.13
N LYS A 164 10.54 0.42 4.88
CA LYS A 164 10.96 1.26 6.02
C LYS A 164 9.79 1.44 6.99
N PRO A 165 10.05 1.84 8.24
CA PRO A 165 9.02 1.96 9.27
C PRO A 165 7.85 2.89 8.89
N SER A 166 8.06 3.91 8.07
CA SER A 166 6.99 4.79 7.61
C SER A 166 6.10 4.19 6.51
N ASN A 167 6.49 3.06 5.91
CA ASN A 167 5.74 2.35 4.89
C ASN A 167 5.09 1.05 5.42
N ILE A 168 4.99 0.91 6.74
CA ILE A 168 4.33 -0.19 7.44
C ILE A 168 3.32 0.41 8.41
N ILE A 169 2.04 0.05 8.27
CA ILE A 169 0.99 0.41 9.22
C ILE A 169 0.79 -0.74 10.18
N VAL A 170 0.78 -0.42 11.48
CA VAL A 170 0.43 -1.35 12.56
C VAL A 170 -1.00 -1.05 12.97
N THR A 171 -1.90 -2.02 12.77
CA THR A 171 -3.32 -1.86 13.08
C THR A 171 -3.63 -2.37 14.48
N GLY A 172 -4.54 -1.71 15.19
CA GLY A 172 -4.97 -2.12 16.53
C GLY A 172 -3.84 -2.18 17.56
N ALA A 173 -2.78 -1.39 17.38
CA ALA A 173 -1.64 -1.37 18.29
C ALA A 173 -2.03 -0.84 19.67
N ASN A 174 -1.75 -1.63 20.69
CA ASN A 174 -1.92 -1.28 22.08
C ASN A 174 -0.70 -1.74 22.91
N TYR A 175 -0.35 -0.99 23.91
CA TYR A 175 0.73 -1.32 24.83
C TYR A 175 0.28 -1.15 26.28
N THR A 176 0.47 -2.21 27.06
CA THR A 176 0.34 -2.15 28.51
C THR A 176 1.62 -2.68 29.18
N PRO A 177 1.96 -2.23 30.39
CA PRO A 177 3.11 -2.77 31.13
C PRO A 177 3.02 -4.28 31.41
N ASP A 178 1.81 -4.81 31.52
CA ASP A 178 1.56 -6.21 31.88
C ASP A 178 1.55 -7.13 30.66
N ASP A 179 0.97 -6.69 29.53
CA ASP A 179 0.78 -7.51 28.33
C ASP A 179 1.82 -7.22 27.23
N GLY A 180 2.62 -6.14 27.39
CA GLY A 180 3.54 -5.71 26.32
C GLY A 180 2.83 -5.05 25.15
N LEU A 181 3.40 -5.17 23.96
CA LEU A 181 2.82 -4.69 22.70
C LEU A 181 1.89 -5.75 22.12
N THR A 182 0.63 -5.38 21.88
CA THR A 182 -0.34 -6.17 21.13
C THR A 182 -0.77 -5.40 19.89
N PHE A 183 -1.11 -6.09 18.81
CA PHE A 183 -1.60 -5.49 17.56
C PHE A 183 -2.44 -6.50 16.77
N SER A 184 -3.22 -6.02 15.80
CA SER A 184 -4.07 -6.86 14.97
C SER A 184 -3.34 -7.39 13.74
N SER A 185 -2.69 -6.49 12.98
CA SER A 185 -1.97 -6.85 11.75
C SER A 185 -0.91 -5.80 11.40
N LEU A 186 0.00 -6.16 10.49
CA LEU A 186 0.90 -5.25 9.78
C LEU A 186 0.48 -5.15 8.32
N VAL A 187 0.37 -3.93 7.79
CA VAL A 187 0.07 -3.69 6.37
C VAL A 187 1.20 -2.91 5.73
N ILE A 188 1.81 -3.48 4.70
CA ILE A 188 2.83 -2.81 3.89
C ILE A 188 2.13 -1.91 2.88
N ILE A 189 2.49 -0.64 2.90
CA ILE A 189 1.96 0.39 2.00
C ILE A 189 3.06 0.93 1.08
N ASP A 190 2.68 1.71 0.08
CA ASP A 190 3.58 2.42 -0.84
C ASP A 190 4.38 1.50 -1.79
N LEU A 191 3.66 0.77 -2.66
CA LEU A 191 4.23 -0.07 -3.72
C LEU A 191 4.71 0.74 -4.96
N GLY A 192 4.85 2.06 -4.84
CA GLY A 192 5.16 2.94 -5.98
C GLY A 192 6.39 2.50 -6.76
N ILE A 193 7.47 2.13 -6.08
CA ILE A 193 8.72 1.67 -6.68
C ILE A 193 8.93 0.15 -6.58
N ALA A 194 7.93 -0.60 -6.13
CA ALA A 194 8.01 -2.05 -6.06
C ALA A 194 8.14 -2.67 -7.46
N ARG A 195 8.91 -3.75 -7.56
CA ARG A 195 9.24 -4.40 -8.84
C ARG A 195 9.02 -5.90 -8.76
N VAL A 196 8.49 -6.46 -9.85
CA VAL A 196 8.50 -7.93 -10.03
C VAL A 196 9.93 -8.37 -10.31
N TRP A 197 10.42 -9.28 -9.51
CA TRP A 197 11.75 -9.86 -9.70
C TRP A 197 11.76 -10.84 -10.88
N ARG A 198 12.81 -10.80 -11.69
CA ARG A 198 13.04 -11.74 -12.79
C ARG A 198 14.51 -12.18 -12.75
N ASP A 199 14.74 -13.48 -12.83
CA ASP A 199 16.11 -14.01 -12.90
C ASP A 199 16.79 -13.54 -14.20
N GLY A 200 18.04 -13.12 -14.08
CA GLY A 200 18.82 -12.64 -15.23
C GLY A 200 18.40 -11.29 -15.80
N ALA A 201 17.52 -10.53 -15.12
CA ALA A 201 17.22 -9.17 -15.55
C ALA A 201 18.42 -8.25 -15.27
N ASP A 202 18.54 -7.20 -16.12
CA ASP A 202 19.59 -6.18 -15.97
C ASP A 202 19.51 -5.48 -14.60
N ALA A 203 20.64 -4.94 -14.16
CA ALA A 203 20.70 -4.10 -12.97
C ALA A 203 19.69 -2.94 -13.04
N ASP A 204 19.19 -2.51 -11.89
CA ASP A 204 18.28 -1.37 -11.82
C ASP A 204 18.96 -0.12 -12.37
N THR A 205 18.40 0.47 -13.42
CA THR A 205 18.94 1.65 -14.08
C THR A 205 18.69 2.94 -13.28
N VAL A 206 17.73 2.91 -12.35
CA VAL A 206 17.35 4.04 -11.51
C VAL A 206 17.59 3.66 -10.05
N LYS A 207 18.25 4.57 -9.32
CA LYS A 207 18.50 4.42 -7.90
C LYS A 207 17.24 4.77 -7.12
N PHE A 208 16.67 3.78 -6.45
CA PHE A 208 15.52 3.94 -5.58
C PHE A 208 15.85 3.56 -4.15
N GLY A 209 15.01 3.99 -3.22
CA GLY A 209 15.10 3.62 -1.81
C GLY A 209 15.47 4.78 -0.90
N THR A 210 15.26 4.57 0.39
CA THR A 210 15.48 5.57 1.43
C THR A 210 16.71 5.22 2.25
N ARG A 211 17.72 6.11 2.30
CA ARG A 211 18.81 5.96 3.27
C ARG A 211 18.24 6.08 4.70
N PRO A 212 18.64 5.25 5.65
CA PRO A 212 19.65 4.18 5.64
C PRO A 212 19.09 2.78 5.37
N TYR A 213 17.85 2.64 4.91
CA TYR A 213 17.14 1.36 4.80
C TYR A 213 17.46 0.59 3.52
N ALA A 214 17.77 1.30 2.44
CA ALA A 214 18.04 0.66 1.16
C ALA A 214 19.37 -0.09 1.16
N PRO A 215 19.40 -1.36 0.67
CA PRO A 215 20.63 -2.15 0.59
C PRO A 215 21.58 -1.64 -0.51
N PRO A 216 22.87 -2.02 -0.47
CA PRO A 216 23.90 -1.50 -1.37
C PRO A 216 23.59 -1.66 -2.86
N GLU A 217 22.98 -2.78 -3.27
CA GLU A 217 22.62 -3.03 -4.67
C GLU A 217 21.66 -2.01 -5.24
N GLN A 218 20.79 -1.39 -4.42
CA GLN A 218 19.88 -0.33 -4.85
C GLN A 218 20.60 0.99 -5.19
N TYR A 219 21.86 1.13 -4.82
CA TYR A 219 22.68 2.28 -5.19
C TYR A 219 23.42 2.08 -6.51
N GLY A 220 23.10 1.06 -7.28
CA GLY A 220 23.65 0.82 -8.62
C GLY A 220 24.83 -0.16 -8.65
N PHE A 221 24.97 -1.00 -7.63
CA PHE A 221 26.01 -2.05 -7.56
C PHE A 221 25.53 -3.43 -8.01
N GLY A 222 24.22 -3.59 -8.25
CA GLY A 222 23.65 -4.86 -8.69
C GLY A 222 22.14 -4.80 -8.88
N GLN A 223 21.56 -5.97 -9.20
CA GLN A 223 20.12 -6.15 -9.27
C GLN A 223 19.57 -6.39 -7.86
N THR A 224 18.49 -5.68 -7.50
CA THR A 224 17.75 -5.96 -6.27
C THR A 224 17.16 -7.38 -6.30
N SER A 225 17.32 -8.12 -5.22
CA SER A 225 16.87 -9.51 -5.11
C SER A 225 16.01 -9.74 -3.85
N VAL A 226 15.45 -10.94 -3.71
CA VAL A 226 14.69 -11.39 -2.53
C VAL A 226 15.58 -11.95 -1.39
N ARG A 227 16.89 -11.79 -1.49
CA ARG A 227 17.88 -12.29 -0.52
C ARG A 227 18.18 -11.24 0.53
#